data_9affa9443ec5ed1ee7ffd8370dbe836e
#
_entry.id   9affa9443ec5ed1ee7ffd8370dbe836e
#
_cell.length_a   1.000
_cell.length_b   1.000
_cell.length_c   1.000
_cell.angle_alpha   90.00
_cell.angle_beta   90.00
_cell.angle_gamma   90.00
#
_symmetry.space_group_name_H-M   'P 1'
#
loop_
_entity.id
_entity.type
_entity.pdbx_description
1 polymer ?
#
loop_
_entity_poly.entity_id
_entity_poly.type
_entity_poly.pdbx_seq_one_letter_code
_entity_poly.pdbx_strand_id
1 'polypeptide(L)'
;MIRDNIMSQTDLPADFDFQRAGREVLEIEREGLAQLDQYINEDFTHACETIFRCNGKVVVMGMGKSGHIGRKMAATFASTGTSSFFVHP
;
A
#
# COMPACT_ATOMS: atom_id res chain seq x y z
N MET A 1 -15.72 -11.79 -4.35
CA MET A 1 -14.67 -12.43 -5.13
C MET A 1 -15.16 -12.79 -6.51
N ILE A 2 -14.35 -12.59 -7.51
CA ILE A 2 -14.76 -12.72 -8.93
C ILE A 2 -14.15 -13.94 -9.62
N ARG A 3 -13.71 -14.91 -8.85
CA ARG A 3 -13.03 -16.09 -9.40
C ARG A 3 -13.85 -16.83 -10.44
N ASP A 4 -15.15 -16.93 -10.23
CA ASP A 4 -16.04 -17.66 -11.13
C ASP A 4 -16.15 -17.00 -12.51
N ASN A 5 -15.87 -15.70 -12.60
CA ASN A 5 -15.87 -14.97 -13.87
C ASN A 5 -14.56 -15.13 -14.64
N ILE A 6 -13.54 -15.72 -14.03
CA ILE A 6 -12.23 -15.88 -14.62
C ILE A 6 -12.06 -17.30 -15.14
N MET A 7 -12.26 -18.30 -14.27
CA MET A 7 -12.03 -19.69 -14.62
C MET A 7 -12.76 -20.59 -13.64
N SER A 8 -13.43 -21.62 -14.13
CA SER A 8 -14.02 -22.62 -13.25
C SER A 8 -12.95 -23.60 -12.75
N GLN A 9 -13.26 -24.35 -11.68
CA GLN A 9 -12.33 -25.33 -11.14
C GLN A 9 -11.98 -26.44 -12.15
N THR A 10 -12.88 -26.72 -13.09
CA THR A 10 -12.65 -27.74 -14.11
C THR A 10 -11.74 -27.28 -15.24
N ASP A 11 -11.47 -25.97 -15.34
CA ASP A 11 -10.65 -25.41 -16.40
C ASP A 11 -9.16 -25.43 -16.07
N LEU A 12 -8.79 -25.66 -14.80
CA LEU A 12 -7.39 -25.76 -14.41
C LEU A 12 -6.80 -27.10 -14.82
N PRO A 13 -5.64 -27.11 -15.49
CA PRO A 13 -4.91 -28.35 -15.77
C PRO A 13 -4.58 -29.07 -14.47
N ALA A 14 -4.53 -30.40 -14.50
CA ALA A 14 -4.19 -31.20 -13.34
C ALA A 14 -2.76 -30.95 -12.84
N ASP A 15 -1.89 -30.51 -13.75
CA ASP A 15 -0.49 -30.22 -13.48
C ASP A 15 -0.18 -28.74 -13.36
N PHE A 16 -1.18 -27.92 -13.08
CA PHE A 16 -0.99 -26.48 -12.95
C PHE A 16 0.02 -26.19 -11.83
N ASP A 17 1.02 -25.39 -12.16
CA ASP A 17 2.10 -25.06 -11.24
C ASP A 17 1.77 -23.79 -10.45
N PHE A 18 1.14 -23.97 -9.30
CA PHE A 18 0.77 -22.88 -8.41
C PHE A 18 1.99 -22.16 -7.83
N GLN A 19 3.07 -22.90 -7.56
CA GLN A 19 4.28 -22.30 -7.02
C GLN A 19 4.92 -21.34 -8.02
N ARG A 20 4.96 -21.75 -9.28
CA ARG A 20 5.47 -20.88 -10.36
C ARG A 20 4.61 -19.63 -10.50
N ALA A 21 3.30 -19.78 -10.51
CA ALA A 21 2.38 -18.64 -10.58
C ALA A 21 2.60 -17.68 -9.42
N GLY A 22 2.78 -18.20 -8.21
CA GLY A 22 3.08 -17.38 -7.04
C GLY A 22 4.39 -16.62 -7.16
N ARG A 23 5.43 -17.28 -7.66
CA ARG A 23 6.74 -16.64 -7.87
C ARG A 23 6.69 -15.55 -8.94
N GLU A 24 5.90 -15.75 -9.98
CA GLU A 24 5.71 -14.74 -11.01
C GLU A 24 5.08 -13.48 -10.44
N VAL A 25 4.07 -13.63 -9.58
CA VAL A 25 3.45 -12.50 -8.89
C VAL A 25 4.48 -11.76 -8.02
N LEU A 26 5.27 -12.50 -7.26
CA LEU A 26 6.31 -11.88 -6.42
C LEU A 26 7.33 -11.12 -7.25
N GLU A 27 7.69 -11.62 -8.43
CA GLU A 27 8.64 -10.92 -9.30
C GLU A 27 8.06 -9.61 -9.81
N ILE A 28 6.80 -9.60 -10.22
CA ILE A 28 6.12 -8.38 -10.64
C ILE A 28 6.09 -7.35 -9.51
N GLU A 29 5.76 -7.79 -8.29
CA GLU A 29 5.74 -6.91 -7.13
C GLU A 29 7.13 -6.38 -6.79
N ARG A 30 8.15 -7.24 -6.91
CA ARG A 30 9.54 -6.83 -6.66
C ARG A 30 9.98 -5.74 -7.62
N GLU A 31 9.67 -5.90 -8.90
CA GLU A 31 9.98 -4.90 -9.92
C GLU A 31 9.24 -3.59 -9.64
N GLY A 32 7.98 -3.68 -9.24
CA GLY A 32 7.20 -2.51 -8.87
C GLY A 32 7.81 -1.74 -7.71
N LEU A 33 8.23 -2.44 -6.67
CA LEU A 33 8.90 -1.83 -5.52
C LEU A 33 10.23 -1.19 -5.90
N ALA A 34 11.01 -1.88 -6.77
CA ALA A 34 12.29 -1.34 -7.20
C ALA A 34 12.14 0.01 -7.93
N GLN A 35 11.05 0.18 -8.68
CA GLN A 35 10.79 1.43 -9.37
C GLN A 35 10.46 2.58 -8.41
N LEU A 36 9.99 2.30 -7.21
CA LEU A 36 9.67 3.32 -6.23
C LEU A 36 10.90 4.04 -5.69
N ASP A 37 12.06 3.41 -5.76
CA ASP A 37 13.29 3.99 -5.23
C ASP A 37 13.58 5.38 -5.83
N GLN A 38 13.29 5.56 -7.11
CA GLN A 38 13.51 6.84 -7.79
C GLN A 38 12.67 7.99 -7.20
N TYR A 39 11.59 7.68 -6.51
CA TYR A 39 10.71 8.66 -5.90
C TYR A 39 11.10 9.02 -4.47
N ILE A 40 12.06 8.32 -3.89
CA ILE A 40 12.61 8.64 -2.58
C ILE A 40 13.72 9.67 -2.80
N ASN A 41 13.33 10.89 -3.02
CA ASN A 41 14.18 12.01 -3.43
C ASN A 41 13.97 13.21 -2.50
N GLU A 42 14.35 14.40 -2.95
CA GLU A 42 14.21 15.61 -2.14
C GLU A 42 12.75 15.96 -1.84
N ASP A 43 11.84 15.67 -2.75
CA ASP A 43 10.41 15.90 -2.51
C ASP A 43 9.92 15.03 -1.36
N PHE A 44 10.37 13.79 -1.33
CA PHE A 44 10.08 12.89 -0.21
C PHE A 44 10.62 13.43 1.11
N THR A 45 11.86 13.88 1.11
CA THR A 45 12.48 14.50 2.29
C THR A 45 11.67 15.70 2.75
N HIS A 46 11.26 16.57 1.81
CA HIS A 46 10.48 17.74 2.14
C HIS A 46 9.13 17.38 2.77
N ALA A 47 8.46 16.38 2.21
CA ALA A 47 7.21 15.89 2.77
C ALA A 47 7.39 15.37 4.19
N CYS A 48 8.44 14.58 4.43
CA CYS A 48 8.74 14.05 5.75
C CYS A 48 9.05 15.17 6.75
N GLU A 49 9.83 16.16 6.34
CA GLU A 49 10.16 17.29 7.21
C GLU A 49 8.92 18.12 7.55
N THR A 50 8.04 18.31 6.58
CA THR A 50 6.80 19.05 6.78
C THR A 50 5.92 18.34 7.84
N ILE A 51 5.80 17.02 7.74
CA ILE A 51 5.04 16.24 8.72
C ILE A 51 5.71 16.28 10.09
N PHE A 52 7.02 16.10 10.12
CA PHE A 52 7.79 16.05 11.36
C PHE A 52 7.73 17.38 12.13
N ARG A 53 7.74 18.50 11.41
CA ARG A 53 7.75 19.84 12.00
C ARG A 53 6.36 20.42 12.21
N CYS A 54 5.32 19.67 11.90
CA CYS A 54 3.95 20.13 12.04
C CYS A 54 3.62 20.35 13.53
N ASN A 55 3.22 21.57 13.87
CA ASN A 55 2.80 21.93 15.22
C ASN A 55 1.30 21.71 15.46
N GLY A 56 0.55 21.53 14.40
CA GLY A 56 -0.88 21.23 14.47
C GLY A 56 -1.13 19.74 14.37
N LYS A 57 -2.11 19.38 13.55
CA LYS A 57 -2.48 17.97 13.35
C LYS A 57 -2.25 17.57 11.90
N VAL A 58 -1.76 16.35 11.68
CA VAL A 58 -1.68 15.75 10.37
C VAL A 58 -2.99 15.02 10.13
N VAL A 59 -3.70 15.42 9.09
CA VAL A 59 -4.98 14.79 8.71
C VAL A 59 -4.72 13.87 7.53
N VAL A 60 -5.10 12.60 7.68
CA VAL A 60 -4.95 11.59 6.64
C VAL A 60 -6.32 11.25 6.11
N MET A 61 -6.47 11.26 4.80
CA MET A 61 -7.74 10.96 4.13
C MET A 61 -7.53 9.90 3.05
N GLY A 62 -8.52 9.07 2.84
CA GLY A 62 -8.50 8.08 1.78
C GLY A 62 -9.80 7.30 1.71
N MET A 63 -10.09 6.73 0.54
CA MET A 63 -11.28 5.91 0.33
C MET A 63 -10.89 4.46 0.04
N GLY A 64 -11.79 3.51 0.37
CA GLY A 64 -11.60 2.10 0.07
C GLY A 64 -10.30 1.56 0.65
N LYS A 65 -9.51 0.91 -0.17
CA LYS A 65 -8.22 0.33 0.25
C LYS A 65 -7.23 1.39 0.69
N SER A 66 -7.22 2.55 0.02
CA SER A 66 -6.38 3.69 0.44
C SER A 66 -6.77 4.19 1.82
N GLY A 67 -8.07 4.15 2.15
CA GLY A 67 -8.57 4.51 3.47
C GLY A 67 -8.01 3.61 4.56
N HIS A 68 -7.95 2.31 4.32
CA HIS A 68 -7.39 1.35 5.30
C HIS A 68 -5.91 1.64 5.58
N ILE A 69 -5.15 1.91 4.54
CA ILE A 69 -3.73 2.26 4.68
C ILE A 69 -3.60 3.60 5.40
N GLY A 70 -4.41 4.58 5.04
CA GLY A 70 -4.42 5.89 5.67
C GLY A 70 -4.70 5.83 7.16
N ARG A 71 -5.67 5.01 7.59
CA ARG A 71 -5.96 4.80 9.01
C ARG A 71 -4.76 4.26 9.76
N LYS A 72 -4.07 3.30 9.17
CA LYS A 72 -2.86 2.73 9.76
C LYS A 72 -1.76 3.77 9.89
N MET A 73 -1.56 4.58 8.86
CA MET A 73 -0.57 5.65 8.89
C MET A 73 -0.89 6.67 9.99
N ALA A 74 -2.13 7.12 10.08
CA ALA A 74 -2.54 8.08 11.11
C ALA A 74 -2.32 7.52 12.51
N ALA A 75 -2.67 6.26 12.73
CA ALA A 75 -2.45 5.59 14.01
C ALA A 75 -0.97 5.49 14.36
N THR A 76 -0.13 5.19 13.37
CA THR A 76 1.32 5.10 13.54
C THR A 76 1.90 6.46 13.90
N PHE A 77 1.51 7.52 13.20
CA PHE A 77 1.95 8.87 13.52
C PHE A 77 1.57 9.26 14.95
N ALA A 78 0.32 9.04 15.33
CA ALA A 78 -0.17 9.37 16.65
C ALA A 78 0.61 8.62 17.74
N SER A 79 0.93 7.35 17.52
CA SER A 79 1.66 6.54 18.49
C SER A 79 3.14 6.90 18.59
N THR A 80 3.70 7.59 17.60
CA THR A 80 5.10 7.97 17.55
C THR A 80 5.36 9.46 17.81
N GLY A 81 4.35 10.16 18.29
CA GLY A 81 4.50 11.55 18.74
C GLY A 81 4.02 12.61 17.78
N THR A 82 3.53 12.24 16.59
CA THR A 82 2.93 13.19 15.64
C THR A 82 1.43 13.16 15.81
N SER A 83 0.83 14.28 16.22
CA SER A 83 -0.62 14.37 16.36
C SER A 83 -1.29 14.17 15.02
N SER A 84 -2.06 13.11 14.88
CA SER A 84 -2.66 12.72 13.60
C SER A 84 -3.98 12.01 13.79
N PHE A 85 -4.86 12.13 12.82
CA PHE A 85 -6.11 11.37 12.78
C PHE A 85 -6.56 11.15 11.35
N PHE A 86 -7.40 10.15 11.17
CA PHE A 86 -7.94 9.82 9.87
C PHE A 86 -9.33 10.42 9.70
N VAL A 87 -9.58 10.96 8.50
CA VAL A 87 -10.89 11.48 8.12
C VAL A 87 -11.34 10.75 6.85
N HIS A 88 -12.53 10.18 6.90
CA HIS A 88 -13.15 9.60 5.72
C HIS A 88 -13.72 10.73 4.86
N PRO A 89 -13.39 10.77 3.57
CA PRO A 89 -13.87 11.84 2.68
C PRO A 89 -15.40 11.87 2.51
#